data_c9c699f825fec7044a156fde18f8e01d
#
_entry.id   c9c699f825fec7044a156fde18f8e01d
#
_cell.length_a   1.000
_cell.length_b   1.000
_cell.length_c   1.000
_cell.angle_alpha   90.00
_cell.angle_beta   90.00
_cell.angle_gamma   90.00
#
_symmetry.space_group_name_H-M   'P 1'
#
loop_
_entity.id
_entity.type
_entity.pdbx_description
1 polymer ?
#
loop_
_entity_poly.entity_id
_entity_poly.type
_entity_poly.pdbx_seq_one_letter_code
_entity_poly.pdbx_strand_id
1 'polypeptide(L)'
;MVPIHPGRILRRELNARRLSANALARALRVPSGRIVDILNGKRSVTAETALRLGRYFGNAPQFWINLQAQYELAVAMRDVGRLVEREVQTAA
;
A
#
# COMPACT_ATOMS: atom_id res chain seq x y z
N MET A 1 -2.19 16.58 -4.31
CA MET A 1 -2.49 15.21 -3.86
C MET A 1 -1.50 14.82 -2.78
N VAL A 2 -1.99 14.42 -1.61
CA VAL A 2 -1.14 14.02 -0.49
C VAL A 2 -0.88 12.51 -0.59
N PRO A 3 0.39 12.07 -0.61
CA PRO A 3 0.68 10.64 -0.63
C PRO A 3 0.23 9.97 0.67
N ILE A 4 -0.58 8.93 0.55
CA ILE A 4 -1.03 8.12 1.69
C ILE A 4 -0.60 6.68 1.45
N HIS A 5 0.31 6.19 2.30
CA HIS A 5 0.79 4.82 2.17
C HIS A 5 -0.30 3.81 2.56
N PRO A 6 -0.41 2.67 1.86
CA PRO A 6 -1.39 1.62 2.21
C PRO A 6 -1.31 1.16 3.65
N GLY A 7 -0.15 1.24 4.27
CA GLY A 7 0.04 0.89 5.69
C GLY A 7 -0.85 1.68 6.62
N ARG A 8 -1.20 2.91 6.25
CA ARG A 8 -2.09 3.74 7.05
C ARG A 8 -3.51 3.18 7.05
N ILE A 9 -3.96 2.72 5.89
CA ILE A 9 -5.28 2.07 5.77
C ILE A 9 -5.27 0.73 6.50
N LEU A 10 -4.18 -0.03 6.34
CA LEU A 10 -4.06 -1.31 7.04
C LEU A 10 -4.09 -1.12 8.57
N ARG A 11 -3.44 -0.07 9.07
CA ARG A 11 -3.46 0.22 10.51
C ARG A 11 -4.88 0.49 11.01
N ARG A 12 -5.68 1.21 10.23
CA ARG A 12 -7.09 1.44 10.57
C ARG A 12 -7.87 0.13 10.67
N GLU A 13 -7.64 -0.79 9.72
CA GLU A 13 -8.29 -2.09 9.73
C GLU A 13 -7.90 -2.90 10.96
N LEU A 14 -6.62 -2.89 11.31
CA LEU A 14 -6.14 -3.61 12.50
C LEU A 14 -6.74 -3.03 13.77
N ASN A 15 -6.77 -1.71 13.89
CA ASN A 15 -7.33 -1.04 15.07
C ASN A 15 -8.82 -1.32 15.22
N ALA A 16 -9.57 -1.25 14.11
CA ALA A 16 -11.01 -1.51 14.12
C ALA A 16 -11.34 -2.95 14.54
N ARG A 17 -10.46 -3.89 14.23
CA ARG A 17 -10.65 -5.31 14.54
C ARG A 17 -9.94 -5.75 15.80
N ARG A 18 -9.22 -4.85 16.46
CA ARG A 18 -8.37 -5.15 17.62
C ARG A 18 -7.40 -6.28 17.31
N LEU A 19 -6.81 -6.24 16.14
CA LEU A 19 -5.89 -7.25 15.63
C LEU A 19 -4.47 -6.70 15.65
N SER A 20 -3.52 -7.45 16.21
CA SER A 20 -2.12 -7.04 16.22
C SER A 20 -1.46 -7.35 14.87
N ALA A 21 -0.35 -6.66 14.60
CA ALA A 21 0.46 -6.94 13.40
C ALA A 21 0.94 -8.39 13.38
N ASN A 22 1.35 -8.92 14.55
CA ASN A 22 1.80 -10.31 14.64
C ASN A 22 0.67 -11.30 14.36
N ALA A 23 -0.52 -11.03 14.88
CA ALA A 23 -1.68 -11.89 14.62
C ALA A 23 -2.05 -11.89 13.13
N LEU A 24 -2.02 -10.71 12.49
CA LEU A 24 -2.27 -10.63 11.06
C LEU A 24 -1.23 -11.41 10.27
N ALA A 25 0.05 -11.23 10.61
CA ALA A 25 1.14 -11.94 9.92
C ALA A 25 0.94 -13.45 9.98
N ARG A 26 0.57 -13.97 11.16
CA ARG A 26 0.29 -15.40 11.31
C ARG A 26 -0.90 -15.82 10.45
N ALA A 27 -1.96 -15.02 10.43
CA ALA A 27 -3.15 -15.34 9.63
C ALA A 27 -2.84 -15.34 8.14
N LEU A 28 -1.98 -14.43 7.69
CA LEU A 28 -1.57 -14.34 6.29
C LEU A 28 -0.45 -15.32 5.93
N ARG A 29 0.16 -15.99 6.89
CA ARG A 29 1.29 -16.90 6.70
C ARG A 29 2.51 -16.18 6.11
N VAL A 30 2.81 -14.99 6.65
CA VAL A 30 3.98 -14.19 6.26
C VAL A 30 4.77 -13.82 7.52
N PRO A 31 6.06 -13.46 7.37
CA PRO A 31 6.85 -12.99 8.51
C PRO A 31 6.24 -11.70 9.08
N SER A 32 6.28 -11.56 10.42
CA SER A 32 5.74 -10.38 11.09
C SER A 32 6.41 -9.08 10.64
N GLY A 33 7.70 -9.14 10.32
CA GLY A 33 8.42 -7.98 9.80
C GLY A 33 7.84 -7.41 8.52
N ARG A 34 7.28 -8.25 7.66
CA ARG A 34 6.61 -7.78 6.44
C ARG A 34 5.44 -6.86 6.79
N ILE A 35 4.61 -7.27 7.74
CA ILE A 35 3.45 -6.48 8.14
C ILE A 35 3.88 -5.20 8.85
N VAL A 36 4.83 -5.30 9.79
CA VAL A 36 5.35 -4.13 10.51
C VAL A 36 5.93 -3.10 9.53
N ASP A 37 6.71 -3.56 8.54
CA ASP A 37 7.30 -2.65 7.56
C ASP A 37 6.25 -1.97 6.68
N ILE A 38 5.19 -2.68 6.31
CA ILE A 38 4.08 -2.07 5.58
C ILE A 38 3.38 -1.01 6.43
N LEU A 39 3.09 -1.33 7.69
CA LEU A 39 2.44 -0.39 8.61
C LEU A 39 3.26 0.88 8.81
N ASN A 40 4.58 0.76 8.79
CA ASN A 40 5.49 1.89 8.98
C ASN A 40 5.85 2.61 7.67
N GLY A 41 5.23 2.22 6.55
CA GLY A 41 5.49 2.85 5.26
C GLY A 41 6.83 2.50 4.64
N LYS A 42 7.49 1.46 5.13
CA LYS A 42 8.84 1.06 4.67
C LYS A 42 8.82 -0.03 3.61
N ARG A 43 7.67 -0.59 3.32
CA ARG A 43 7.52 -1.68 2.36
C ARG A 43 6.24 -1.50 1.57
N SER A 44 6.33 -1.76 0.27
CA SER A 44 5.18 -1.72 -0.63
C SER A 44 4.29 -2.95 -0.45
N VAL A 45 3.01 -2.78 -0.74
CA VAL A 45 2.10 -3.92 -0.88
C VAL A 45 2.29 -4.48 -2.29
N THR A 46 2.91 -5.65 -2.36
CA THR A 46 3.09 -6.37 -3.63
C THR A 46 1.83 -7.12 -4.01
N ALA A 47 1.80 -7.65 -5.24
CA ALA A 47 0.65 -8.45 -5.71
C ALA A 47 0.40 -9.66 -4.79
N GLU A 48 1.46 -10.35 -4.37
CA GLU A 48 1.32 -11.50 -3.47
C GLU A 48 0.71 -11.09 -2.13
N THR A 49 1.21 -10.00 -1.55
CA THR A 49 0.68 -9.50 -0.28
C THR A 49 -0.77 -9.06 -0.44
N ALA A 50 -1.10 -8.41 -1.57
CA ALA A 50 -2.48 -8.00 -1.86
C ALA A 50 -3.42 -9.20 -1.95
N LEU A 51 -2.98 -10.30 -2.54
CA LEU A 51 -3.77 -11.54 -2.59
C LEU A 51 -4.08 -12.05 -1.18
N ARG A 52 -3.07 -12.06 -0.31
CA ARG A 52 -3.22 -12.53 1.06
C ARG A 52 -4.12 -11.62 1.89
N LEU A 53 -3.92 -10.31 1.77
CA LEU A 53 -4.76 -9.33 2.47
C LEU A 53 -6.21 -9.40 2.01
N GLY A 54 -6.43 -9.47 0.69
CA GLY A 54 -7.78 -9.57 0.14
C GLY A 54 -8.49 -10.84 0.59
N ARG A 55 -7.77 -11.96 0.63
CA ARG A 55 -8.34 -13.21 1.10
C ARG A 55 -8.77 -13.12 2.56
N TYR A 56 -7.92 -12.55 3.40
CA TYR A 56 -8.20 -12.44 4.84
C TYR A 56 -9.34 -11.46 5.13
N PHE A 57 -9.27 -10.26 4.55
CA PHE A 57 -10.27 -9.22 4.82
C PHE A 57 -11.54 -9.37 4.00
N GLY A 58 -11.55 -10.27 3.02
CA GLY A 58 -12.73 -10.50 2.19
C GLY A 58 -12.97 -9.42 1.15
N ASN A 59 -11.93 -8.70 0.73
CA ASN A 59 -12.04 -7.73 -0.35
C ASN A 59 -11.17 -8.13 -1.53
N ALA A 60 -11.33 -7.44 -2.66
CA ALA A 60 -10.54 -7.74 -3.84
C ALA A 60 -9.08 -7.34 -3.63
N PRO A 61 -8.12 -8.15 -4.09
CA PRO A 61 -6.70 -7.76 -4.06
C PRO A 61 -6.46 -6.41 -4.72
N GLN A 62 -7.26 -6.09 -5.73
CA GLN A 62 -7.19 -4.83 -6.48
C GLN A 62 -7.30 -3.62 -5.56
N PHE A 63 -8.08 -3.72 -4.48
CA PHE A 63 -8.20 -2.64 -3.51
C PHE A 63 -6.82 -2.25 -2.95
N TRP A 64 -6.04 -3.26 -2.54
CA TRP A 64 -4.72 -3.01 -1.94
C TRP A 64 -3.70 -2.54 -2.96
N ILE A 65 -3.73 -3.11 -4.19
CA ILE A 65 -2.84 -2.70 -5.27
C ILE A 65 -3.16 -1.25 -5.70
N ASN A 66 -4.43 -0.88 -5.76
CA ASN A 66 -4.81 0.49 -6.12
C ASN A 66 -4.32 1.50 -5.08
N LEU A 67 -4.39 1.16 -3.79
CA LEU A 67 -3.84 2.03 -2.74
C LEU A 67 -2.34 2.24 -2.92
N GLN A 68 -1.61 1.16 -3.23
CA GLN A 68 -0.17 1.25 -3.46
C GLN A 68 0.15 2.10 -4.70
N ALA A 69 -0.56 1.86 -5.79
CA ALA A 69 -0.34 2.61 -7.03
C ALA A 69 -0.64 4.11 -6.84
N GLN A 70 -1.71 4.44 -6.15
CA GLN A 70 -2.07 5.84 -5.86
C GLN A 70 -1.00 6.52 -5.01
N TYR A 71 -0.47 5.81 -4.01
CA TYR A 71 0.60 6.33 -3.18
C TYR A 71 1.85 6.61 -4.02
N GLU A 72 2.29 5.64 -4.82
CA GLU A 72 3.48 5.80 -5.65
C GLU A 72 3.33 6.91 -6.67
N LEU A 73 2.15 7.04 -7.29
CA LEU A 73 1.89 8.11 -8.24
C LEU A 73 1.92 9.48 -7.55
N ALA A 74 1.34 9.60 -6.37
CA ALA A 74 1.35 10.85 -5.62
C ALA A 74 2.76 11.26 -5.23
N VAL A 75 3.60 10.31 -4.81
CA VAL A 75 5.01 10.57 -4.50
C VAL A 75 5.76 11.03 -5.76
N ALA A 76 5.57 10.34 -6.88
CA ALA A 76 6.23 10.70 -8.13
C ALA A 76 5.80 12.08 -8.61
N MET A 77 4.52 12.40 -8.52
CA MET A 77 4.02 13.72 -8.91
C MET A 77 4.63 14.82 -8.04
N ARG A 78 4.75 14.58 -6.75
CA ARG A 78 5.38 15.55 -5.84
C ARG A 78 6.85 15.75 -6.18
N ASP A 79 7.58 14.67 -6.44
CA ASP A 79 9.03 14.71 -6.59
C ASP A 79 9.47 15.10 -7.99
N VAL A 80 8.81 14.63 -9.05
CA VAL A 80 9.24 14.83 -10.43
C VAL A 80 8.13 15.28 -11.38
N GLY A 81 6.94 15.60 -10.90
CA GLY A 81 5.81 15.93 -11.76
C GLY A 81 6.10 17.10 -12.68
N ARG A 82 6.66 18.18 -12.14
CA ARG A 82 6.99 19.38 -12.94
C ARG A 82 8.12 19.12 -13.92
N LEU A 83 9.08 18.30 -13.53
CA LEU A 83 10.18 17.93 -14.42
C LEU A 83 9.65 17.15 -15.61
N VAL A 84 8.75 16.20 -15.38
CA VAL A 84 8.14 15.43 -16.47
C VAL A 84 7.35 16.33 -17.42
N GLU A 85 6.59 17.30 -16.88
CA GLU A 85 5.84 18.25 -17.71
C GLU A 85 6.76 19.07 -18.62
N ARG A 86 7.97 19.42 -18.14
CA ARG A 86 8.92 20.18 -18.94
C ARG A 86 9.65 19.31 -19.95
N GLU A 87 9.95 18.07 -19.61
CA GLU A 87 10.77 17.20 -20.46
C GLU A 87 9.97 16.43 -21.49
N VAL A 88 8.73 16.10 -21.19
CA VAL A 88 7.92 15.25 -22.07
C VAL A 88 6.81 16.08 -22.69
N GLN A 89 6.87 16.23 -24.01
CA GLN A 89 5.83 16.91 -24.78
C GLN A 89 4.77 15.91 -25.17
N THR A 90 3.52 16.38 -25.23
CA THR A 90 2.43 15.54 -25.69
C THR A 90 2.62 15.20 -27.16
N ALA A 91 2.16 14.02 -27.57
CA ALA A 91 2.27 13.54 -28.94
C ALA A 91 1.23 14.17 -29.88
N ALA A 92 0.25 14.86 -29.34
CA ALA A 92 -0.86 15.41 -30.14
C ALA A 92 -0.43 16.59 -31.01
#